data_ddb061bab071abf326a9493b240e270f
#
_entry.id   ddb061bab071abf326a9493b240e270f
#
_cell.length_a   1.000
_cell.length_b   1.000
_cell.length_c   1.000
_cell.angle_alpha   90.00
_cell.angle_beta   90.00
_cell.angle_gamma   90.00
#
_symmetry.space_group_name_H-M   'P 1'
#
loop_
_entity.id
_entity.type
_entity.pdbx_description
1 polymer ?
#
loop_
_entity_poly.entity_id
_entity_poly.type
_entity_poly.pdbx_seq_one_letter_code
_entity_poly.pdbx_strand_id
1 'polypeptide(L)'
;MLKYVNHDIVFQEFPDEVTLAVNLSQCPNACPGCHSPYLWSDTGELLGLSRLKSLAAQYADEITCVALMGGDNDPESVLLILSELKKAMPGIHTGWYSGRTALPECFGEYPAPDYVKTGPWREECGPLSSPHTNQRLYRYHEDGSREDITYRFRKK
;
A
#
# COMPACT_ATOMS: atom_id res chain seq x y z
N MET A 1 -2.66 5.81 14.72
CA MET A 1 -2.09 4.53 15.12
C MET A 1 -2.63 3.44 14.22
N LEU A 2 -1.76 2.58 13.68
CA LEU A 2 -2.16 1.55 12.74
C LEU A 2 -2.38 0.22 13.44
N LYS A 3 -3.36 -0.55 12.95
CA LYS A 3 -3.59 -1.94 13.33
C LYS A 3 -3.66 -2.79 12.07
N TYR A 4 -3.16 -4.02 12.15
CA TYR A 4 -3.24 -4.95 11.04
C TYR A 4 -3.99 -6.22 11.46
N VAL A 5 -4.67 -6.85 10.51
CA VAL A 5 -5.45 -8.06 10.74
C VAL A 5 -4.70 -9.29 10.29
N ASN A 6 -4.09 -9.21 9.12
CA ASN A 6 -3.33 -10.31 8.54
C ASN A 6 -2.30 -9.77 7.56
N HIS A 7 -1.48 -10.67 7.05
CA HIS A 7 -0.53 -10.39 5.99
C HIS A 7 -0.50 -11.57 5.01
N ASP A 8 -0.02 -11.31 3.81
CA ASP A 8 0.07 -12.33 2.77
C ASP A 8 1.20 -12.00 1.81
N ILE A 9 1.68 -13.02 1.10
CA ILE A 9 2.66 -12.82 0.02
C ILE A 9 1.89 -12.78 -1.28
N VAL A 10 2.01 -11.69 -2.01
CA VAL A 10 1.22 -11.42 -3.22
C VAL A 10 2.14 -11.06 -4.38
N PHE A 11 1.69 -11.32 -5.61
CA PHE A 11 2.52 -11.23 -6.80
C PHE A 11 1.98 -10.25 -7.85
N GLN A 12 0.77 -9.73 -7.67
CA GLN A 12 0.08 -8.94 -8.70
C GLN A 12 -0.26 -7.51 -8.29
N GLU A 13 -0.05 -7.16 -7.02
CA GLU A 13 -0.39 -5.83 -6.50
C GLU A 13 0.57 -4.75 -6.99
N PHE A 14 1.83 -5.13 -7.24
CA PHE A 14 2.82 -4.24 -7.86
C PHE A 14 3.55 -5.00 -8.96
N PRO A 15 3.72 -4.37 -10.14
CA PRO A 15 4.37 -5.04 -11.27
C PRO A 15 5.81 -5.47 -10.93
N ASP A 16 6.15 -6.70 -11.25
CA ASP A 16 7.48 -7.29 -11.11
C ASP A 16 7.97 -7.43 -9.66
N GLU A 17 7.07 -7.34 -8.68
CA GLU A 17 7.42 -7.46 -7.26
C GLU A 17 6.81 -8.71 -6.63
N VAL A 18 7.56 -9.29 -5.71
CA VAL A 18 7.01 -10.27 -4.75
C VAL A 18 6.81 -9.51 -3.45
N THR A 19 5.57 -9.30 -3.06
CA THR A 19 5.19 -8.31 -2.05
C THR A 19 4.66 -8.97 -0.78
N LEU A 20 5.20 -8.57 0.37
CA LEU A 20 4.55 -8.80 1.66
C LEU A 20 3.48 -7.72 1.83
N ALA A 21 2.23 -8.10 1.68
CA ALA A 21 1.10 -7.20 1.85
C ALA A 21 0.55 -7.32 3.27
N VAL A 22 0.54 -6.23 4.01
CA VAL A 22 0.02 -6.15 5.37
C VAL A 22 -1.32 -5.43 5.32
N ASN A 23 -2.40 -6.15 5.65
CA ASN A 23 -3.76 -5.60 5.59
C ASN A 23 -4.10 -4.86 6.87
N LEU A 24 -4.32 -3.55 6.72
CA LEU A 24 -4.64 -2.65 7.83
C LEU A 24 -6.15 -2.58 8.03
N SER A 25 -6.54 -2.47 9.30
CA SER A 25 -7.94 -2.29 9.69
C SER A 25 -8.30 -0.81 9.79
N GLN A 26 -9.52 -0.51 10.25
CA GLN A 26 -10.04 0.86 10.44
C GLN A 26 -10.10 1.66 9.14
N CYS A 27 -10.35 0.99 8.01
CA CYS A 27 -10.47 1.68 6.73
C CYS A 27 -11.71 2.61 6.74
N PRO A 28 -11.52 3.94 6.59
CA PRO A 28 -12.63 4.89 6.66
C PRO A 28 -13.43 5.01 5.38
N ASN A 29 -12.98 4.38 4.30
CA ASN A 29 -13.54 4.61 2.97
C ASN A 29 -14.84 3.86 2.73
N ALA A 30 -15.04 2.69 3.36
CA ALA A 30 -16.26 1.88 3.30
C ALA A 30 -16.81 1.76 1.86
N CYS A 31 -15.95 1.43 0.91
CA CYS A 31 -16.31 1.39 -0.52
C CYS A 31 -17.40 0.34 -0.79
N PRO A 32 -18.49 0.70 -1.47
CA PRO A 32 -19.50 -0.28 -1.88
C PRO A 32 -18.86 -1.38 -2.74
N GLY A 33 -19.16 -2.63 -2.44
CA GLY A 33 -18.59 -3.78 -3.15
C GLY A 33 -17.13 -4.08 -2.80
N CYS A 34 -16.58 -3.47 -1.74
CA CYS A 34 -15.22 -3.72 -1.29
C CYS A 34 -15.01 -5.21 -0.98
N HIS A 35 -13.88 -5.76 -1.44
CA HIS A 35 -13.52 -7.17 -1.23
C HIS A 35 -13.15 -7.50 0.22
N SER A 36 -12.88 -6.47 1.05
CA SER A 36 -12.38 -6.65 2.41
C SER A 36 -13.13 -5.79 3.42
N PRO A 37 -14.50 -5.92 3.51
CA PRO A 37 -15.28 -5.07 4.42
C PRO A 37 -14.95 -5.30 5.90
N TYR A 38 -14.38 -6.43 6.26
CA TYR A 38 -13.94 -6.69 7.64
C TYR A 38 -12.83 -5.72 8.08
N LEU A 39 -12.13 -5.08 7.15
CA LEU A 39 -11.09 -4.08 7.45
C LEU A 39 -11.66 -2.70 7.80
N TRP A 40 -12.97 -2.51 7.71
CA TRP A 40 -13.61 -1.24 8.10
C TRP A 40 -13.64 -1.05 9.61
N SER A 41 -13.63 -2.14 10.36
CA SER A 41 -13.74 -2.12 11.82
C SER A 41 -12.39 -1.92 12.50
N ASP A 42 -12.44 -1.43 13.74
CA ASP A 42 -11.25 -1.38 14.62
C ASP A 42 -10.98 -2.80 15.14
N THR A 43 -10.12 -3.50 14.46
CA THR A 43 -9.79 -4.88 14.77
C THR A 43 -8.32 -5.15 14.47
N GLY A 44 -7.78 -6.24 14.98
CA GLY A 44 -6.40 -6.65 14.75
C GLY A 44 -5.42 -6.17 15.82
N GLU A 45 -4.14 -6.27 15.51
CA GLU A 45 -3.04 -5.93 16.40
C GLU A 45 -2.38 -4.62 15.98
N LEU A 46 -1.80 -3.91 16.95
CA LEU A 46 -1.03 -2.69 16.69
C LEU A 46 0.14 -2.99 15.75
N LEU A 47 0.31 -2.13 14.74
CA LEU A 47 1.43 -2.21 13.82
C LEU A 47 2.36 -1.02 14.05
N GLY A 48 3.53 -1.32 14.63
CA GLY A 48 4.63 -0.36 14.73
C GLY A 48 5.79 -0.80 13.86
N LEU A 49 6.84 0.02 13.82
CA LEU A 49 8.03 -0.27 13.01
C LEU A 49 8.67 -1.60 13.38
N SER A 50 8.79 -1.89 14.69
CA SER A 50 9.40 -3.12 15.17
C SER A 50 8.67 -4.36 14.66
N ARG A 51 7.33 -4.33 14.70
CA ARG A 51 6.53 -5.46 14.22
C ARG A 51 6.64 -5.62 12.71
N LEU A 52 6.62 -4.52 11.97
CA LEU A 52 6.75 -4.56 10.52
C LEU A 52 8.12 -5.08 10.11
N LYS A 53 9.18 -4.66 10.80
CA LYS A 53 10.53 -5.18 10.56
C LYS A 53 10.61 -6.68 10.81
N SER A 54 9.97 -7.17 11.88
CA SER A 54 9.94 -8.61 12.20
C SER A 54 9.23 -9.40 11.09
N LEU A 55 8.11 -8.90 10.60
CA LEU A 55 7.37 -9.55 9.50
C LEU A 55 8.20 -9.57 8.22
N ALA A 56 8.82 -8.45 7.89
CA ALA A 56 9.66 -8.36 6.69
C ALA A 56 10.88 -9.27 6.78
N ALA A 57 11.53 -9.35 7.94
CA ALA A 57 12.69 -10.21 8.15
C ALA A 57 12.34 -11.70 8.03
N GLN A 58 11.14 -12.07 8.44
CA GLN A 58 10.66 -13.46 8.33
C GLN A 58 10.63 -13.95 6.88
N TYR A 59 10.38 -13.06 5.93
CA TYR A 59 10.26 -13.40 4.51
C TYR A 59 11.34 -12.75 3.64
N ALA A 60 12.41 -12.23 4.24
CA ALA A 60 13.40 -11.38 3.55
C ALA A 60 14.01 -12.03 2.29
N ASP A 61 14.17 -13.35 2.29
CA ASP A 61 14.75 -14.08 1.15
C ASP A 61 13.74 -14.30 0.00
N GLU A 62 12.46 -14.06 0.26
CA GLU A 62 11.37 -14.36 -0.68
C GLU A 62 10.76 -13.11 -1.29
N ILE A 63 10.84 -11.97 -0.59
CA ILE A 63 10.13 -10.74 -0.99
C ILE A 63 11.08 -9.70 -1.56
N THR A 64 10.53 -8.85 -2.43
CA THR A 64 11.22 -7.69 -3.00
C THR A 64 10.58 -6.38 -2.55
N CYS A 65 9.35 -6.44 -2.00
CA CYS A 65 8.57 -5.28 -1.63
C CYS A 65 7.78 -5.55 -0.35
N VAL A 66 7.59 -4.51 0.46
CA VAL A 66 6.68 -4.52 1.61
C VAL A 66 5.65 -3.43 1.40
N ALA A 67 4.37 -3.78 1.48
CA ALA A 67 3.28 -2.84 1.25
C ALA A 67 2.30 -2.82 2.41
N LEU A 68 1.78 -1.63 2.69
CA LEU A 68 0.66 -1.45 3.60
C LEU A 68 -0.61 -1.25 2.78
N MET A 69 -1.60 -2.08 3.04
CA MET A 69 -2.88 -2.08 2.33
C MET A 69 -3.92 -1.40 3.21
N GLY A 70 -4.21 -0.12 2.94
CA GLY A 70 -5.10 0.70 3.75
C GLY A 70 -4.34 1.75 4.57
N GLY A 71 -4.88 2.13 5.72
CA GLY A 71 -4.24 3.11 6.59
C GLY A 71 -4.66 4.55 6.33
N ASP A 72 -5.73 4.77 5.57
CA ASP A 72 -6.25 6.13 5.30
C ASP A 72 -6.79 6.82 6.56
N ASN A 73 -6.99 6.08 7.64
CA ASN A 73 -7.34 6.64 8.94
C ASN A 73 -6.15 7.30 9.63
N ASP A 74 -4.91 6.97 9.24
CA ASP A 74 -3.69 7.52 9.82
C ASP A 74 -2.56 7.51 8.79
N PRO A 75 -2.67 8.34 7.73
CA PRO A 75 -1.70 8.35 6.63
C PRO A 75 -0.30 8.77 7.06
N GLU A 76 -0.17 9.60 8.08
CA GLU A 76 1.14 10.02 8.59
C GLU A 76 1.92 8.83 9.13
N SER A 77 1.26 7.95 9.90
CA SER A 77 1.88 6.72 10.40
C SER A 77 2.29 5.78 9.28
N VAL A 78 1.49 5.68 8.22
CA VAL A 78 1.83 4.87 7.04
C VAL A 78 3.14 5.36 6.42
N LEU A 79 3.23 6.65 6.15
CA LEU A 79 4.40 7.24 5.49
C LEU A 79 5.65 7.14 6.39
N LEU A 80 5.49 7.42 7.68
CA LEU A 80 6.59 7.33 8.64
C LEU A 80 7.15 5.91 8.73
N ILE A 81 6.28 4.93 8.93
CA ILE A 81 6.68 3.52 9.06
C ILE A 81 7.38 3.02 7.80
N LEU A 82 6.83 3.32 6.63
CA LEU A 82 7.44 2.88 5.37
C LEU A 82 8.79 3.54 5.14
N SER A 83 8.95 4.82 5.47
CA SER A 83 10.24 5.51 5.34
C SER A 83 11.28 4.93 6.29
N GLU A 84 10.90 4.62 7.53
CA GLU A 84 11.80 4.03 8.51
C GLU A 84 12.17 2.58 8.12
N LEU A 85 11.23 1.82 7.58
CA LEU A 85 11.51 0.49 7.07
C LEU A 85 12.53 0.53 5.93
N LYS A 86 12.40 1.50 5.02
CA LYS A 86 13.32 1.68 3.90
C LYS A 86 14.74 1.97 4.38
N LYS A 87 14.87 2.77 5.44
CA LYS A 87 16.18 3.04 6.06
C LYS A 87 16.80 1.79 6.67
N ALA A 88 15.98 0.94 7.30
CA ALA A 88 16.44 -0.28 7.94
C ALA A 88 16.73 -1.39 6.92
N MET A 89 16.02 -1.42 5.80
CA MET A 89 16.13 -2.44 4.76
C MET A 89 16.19 -1.78 3.37
N PRO A 90 17.31 -1.11 3.03
CA PRO A 90 17.37 -0.27 1.81
C PRO A 90 17.22 -1.06 0.50
N GLY A 91 17.42 -2.38 0.52
CA GLY A 91 17.22 -3.24 -0.65
C GLY A 91 15.77 -3.61 -0.93
N ILE A 92 14.85 -3.29 -0.03
CA ILE A 92 13.42 -3.61 -0.17
C ILE A 92 12.68 -2.39 -0.72
N HIS A 93 11.81 -2.61 -1.70
CA HIS A 93 10.86 -1.58 -2.14
C HIS A 93 9.73 -1.45 -1.15
N THR A 94 9.08 -0.30 -1.11
CA THR A 94 7.92 -0.05 -0.27
C THR A 94 6.72 0.36 -1.10
N GLY A 95 5.52 0.03 -0.62
CA GLY A 95 4.29 0.36 -1.31
C GLY A 95 3.15 0.69 -0.36
N TRP A 96 2.19 1.45 -0.86
CA TRP A 96 1.00 1.83 -0.12
C TRP A 96 -0.22 1.79 -1.04
N TYR A 97 -1.25 1.08 -0.61
CA TYR A 97 -2.56 1.09 -1.27
C TYR A 97 -3.50 1.99 -0.46
N SER A 98 -3.76 3.19 -0.99
CA SER A 98 -4.73 4.13 -0.44
C SER A 98 -6.06 3.99 -1.19
N GLY A 99 -7.16 4.10 -0.45
CA GLY A 99 -8.49 4.13 -1.03
C GLY A 99 -8.99 5.53 -1.38
N ARG A 100 -8.15 6.55 -1.20
CA ARG A 100 -8.51 7.94 -1.53
C ARG A 100 -7.95 8.34 -2.88
N THR A 101 -8.65 9.24 -3.57
CA THR A 101 -8.22 9.75 -4.87
C THR A 101 -7.04 10.72 -4.73
N ALA A 102 -7.06 11.55 -3.69
CA ALA A 102 -6.02 12.55 -3.43
C ALA A 102 -5.01 12.02 -2.41
N LEU A 103 -3.76 12.43 -2.56
CA LEU A 103 -2.72 12.17 -1.57
C LEU A 103 -2.98 12.99 -0.30
N PRO A 104 -2.57 12.49 0.88
CA PRO A 104 -2.72 13.24 2.12
C PRO A 104 -1.82 14.48 2.13
N GLU A 105 -2.21 15.50 2.89
CA GLU A 105 -1.44 16.75 3.00
C GLU A 105 0.00 16.50 3.50
N CYS A 106 0.18 15.52 4.39
CA CYS A 106 1.48 15.18 4.93
C CYS A 106 2.40 14.43 3.96
N PHE A 107 1.93 14.10 2.76
CA PHE A 107 2.67 13.24 1.81
C PHE A 107 4.07 13.79 1.51
N GLY A 108 4.20 15.08 1.31
CA GLY A 108 5.48 15.71 1.01
C GLY A 108 6.42 15.87 2.21
N GLU A 109 5.97 15.58 3.42
CA GLU A 109 6.76 15.71 4.65
C GLU A 109 7.68 14.51 4.92
N TYR A 110 7.48 13.41 4.19
CA TYR A 110 8.24 12.17 4.34
C TYR A 110 8.76 11.71 2.98
N PRO A 111 9.85 10.93 2.94
CA PRO A 111 10.24 10.24 1.71
C PRO A 111 9.07 9.39 1.20
N ALA A 112 8.77 9.50 -0.09
CA ALA A 112 7.65 8.77 -0.67
C ALA A 112 7.93 7.26 -0.70
N PRO A 113 6.91 6.42 -0.50
CA PRO A 113 7.02 5.00 -0.82
C PRO A 113 7.40 4.82 -2.30
N ASP A 114 8.02 3.71 -2.66
CA ASP A 114 8.37 3.44 -4.06
C ASP A 114 7.13 3.33 -4.94
N TYR A 115 6.05 2.79 -4.39
CA TYR A 115 4.77 2.65 -5.09
C TYR A 115 3.64 3.24 -4.24
N VAL A 116 2.73 3.96 -4.88
CA VAL A 116 1.50 4.42 -4.23
C VAL A 116 0.33 4.19 -5.17
N LYS A 117 -0.65 3.41 -4.72
CA LYS A 117 -1.91 3.22 -5.43
C LYS A 117 -2.95 4.14 -4.80
N THR A 118 -3.68 4.89 -5.62
CA THR A 118 -4.75 5.80 -5.19
C THR A 118 -6.09 5.39 -5.79
N GLY A 119 -7.16 5.85 -5.17
CA GLY A 119 -8.53 5.68 -5.65
C GLY A 119 -9.31 4.62 -4.89
N PRO A 120 -10.59 4.89 -4.58
CA PRO A 120 -11.47 3.92 -3.94
C PRO A 120 -11.87 2.81 -4.92
N TRP A 121 -12.28 1.66 -4.38
CA TRP A 121 -12.90 0.64 -5.20
C TRP A 121 -14.25 1.15 -5.72
N ARG A 122 -14.44 1.06 -7.03
CA ARG A 122 -15.72 1.35 -7.69
C ARG A 122 -16.03 0.20 -8.64
N GLU A 123 -17.12 -0.47 -8.35
CA GLU A 123 -17.55 -1.65 -9.11
C GLU A 123 -17.71 -1.34 -10.60
N GLU A 124 -18.30 -0.19 -10.93
CA GLU A 124 -18.53 0.25 -12.31
C GLU A 124 -17.24 0.55 -13.08
N CYS A 125 -16.16 0.86 -12.38
CA CYS A 125 -14.85 1.15 -12.99
C CYS A 125 -13.95 -0.07 -13.07
N GLY A 126 -14.19 -1.06 -12.22
CA GLY A 126 -13.40 -2.28 -12.16
C GLY A 126 -12.04 -2.14 -11.46
N PRO A 127 -11.23 -3.20 -11.46
CA PRO A 127 -9.92 -3.22 -10.82
C PRO A 127 -8.88 -2.43 -11.65
N LEU A 128 -7.65 -2.35 -11.11
CA LEU A 128 -6.53 -1.67 -11.79
C LEU A 128 -6.27 -2.16 -13.21
N SER A 129 -6.60 -3.42 -13.50
CA SER A 129 -6.45 -3.99 -14.83
C SER A 129 -7.52 -3.57 -15.83
N SER A 130 -8.60 -2.94 -15.36
CA SER A 130 -9.69 -2.46 -16.21
C SER A 130 -9.28 -1.22 -17.01
N PRO A 131 -9.64 -1.10 -18.29
CA PRO A 131 -9.40 0.12 -19.06
C PRO A 131 -10.20 1.32 -18.56
N HIS A 132 -11.23 1.09 -17.73
CA HIS A 132 -12.10 2.12 -17.16
C HIS A 132 -11.80 2.40 -15.69
N THR A 133 -10.69 1.90 -15.15
CA THR A 133 -10.37 2.06 -13.74
C THR A 133 -10.23 3.53 -13.34
N ASN A 134 -10.80 3.87 -12.18
CA ASN A 134 -10.55 5.16 -11.52
C ASN A 134 -9.32 5.12 -10.62
N GLN A 135 -8.76 3.94 -10.40
CA GLN A 135 -7.59 3.76 -9.55
C GLN A 135 -6.33 3.99 -10.36
N ARG A 136 -5.30 4.51 -9.69
CA ARG A 136 -3.99 4.76 -10.30
C ARG A 136 -2.88 4.19 -9.45
N LEU A 137 -1.86 3.62 -10.10
CA LEU A 137 -0.63 3.21 -9.45
C LEU A 137 0.50 4.08 -9.94
N TYR A 138 1.22 4.71 -8.99
CA TYR A 138 2.37 5.56 -9.27
C TYR A 138 3.65 4.92 -8.75
N ARG A 139 4.72 5.02 -9.55
CA ARG A 139 6.08 4.70 -9.14
C ARG A 139 6.79 6.00 -8.80
N TYR A 140 7.28 6.12 -7.56
CA TYR A 140 8.05 7.29 -7.12
C TYR A 140 9.53 6.99 -7.20
N HIS A 141 10.30 7.96 -7.66
CA HIS A 141 11.75 7.88 -7.79
C HIS A 141 12.43 8.72 -6.73
N GLU A 142 13.73 8.48 -6.51
CA GLU A 142 14.50 9.16 -5.46
C GLU A 142 14.55 10.69 -5.64
N ASP A 143 14.46 11.17 -6.88
CA ASP A 143 14.45 12.60 -7.19
C ASP A 143 13.10 13.28 -6.91
N GLY A 144 12.12 12.54 -6.40
CA GLY A 144 10.79 13.06 -6.11
C GLY A 144 9.81 12.99 -7.29
N SER A 145 10.28 12.63 -8.49
CA SER A 145 9.40 12.46 -9.64
C SER A 145 8.55 11.19 -9.52
N ARG A 146 7.42 11.17 -10.22
CA ARG A 146 6.56 9.99 -10.26
C ARG A 146 6.17 9.66 -11.70
N GLU A 147 5.88 8.37 -11.90
CA GLU A 147 5.39 7.86 -13.17
C GLU A 147 4.10 7.09 -12.92
N ASP A 148 3.06 7.35 -13.72
CA ASP A 148 1.82 6.57 -13.68
C ASP A 148 2.06 5.26 -14.43
N ILE A 149 2.11 4.16 -13.69
CA ILE A 149 2.37 2.83 -14.25
C ILE A 149 1.12 1.94 -14.23
N THR A 150 -0.06 2.52 -14.10
CA THR A 150 -1.33 1.78 -14.07
C THR A 150 -1.49 0.89 -15.31
N TYR A 151 -0.99 1.34 -16.46
CA TYR A 151 -1.06 0.58 -17.71
C TYR A 151 -0.42 -0.82 -17.61
N ARG A 152 0.50 -1.04 -16.68
CA ARG A 152 1.19 -2.32 -16.53
C ARG A 152 0.29 -3.44 -16.01
N PHE A 153 -0.88 -3.11 -15.46
CA PHE A 153 -1.88 -4.09 -15.06
C PHE A 153 -2.73 -4.58 -16.22
N ARG A 154 -2.70 -3.89 -17.34
CA ARG A 154 -3.50 -4.27 -18.52
C ARG A 154 -2.85 -5.44 -19.23
N LYS A 155 -3.65 -6.44 -19.55
CA LYS A 155 -3.20 -7.53 -20.38
C LYS A 155 -3.12 -7.06 -21.83
N LYS A 156 -2.03 -7.39 -22.47
CA LYS A 156 -1.88 -7.12 -23.91
C LYS A 156 -2.71 -8.13 -24.71
#